data_283d921ce7fac8770cf581803d3aae55
#
_entry.id   283d921ce7fac8770cf581803d3aae55
#
_cell.length_a   1.000
_cell.length_b   1.000
_cell.length_c   1.000
_cell.angle_alpha   90.00
_cell.angle_beta   90.00
_cell.angle_gamma   90.00
#
_symmetry.space_group_name_H-M   'P 1'
#
loop_
_entity.id
_entity.type
_entity.pdbx_description
1 polymer ?
#
loop_
_entity_poly.entity_id
_entity_poly.type
_entity_poly.pdbx_seq_one_letter_code
_entity_poly.pdbx_strand_id
1 'polypeptide(L)'
;METTGREPAENSCDEKSQRGNKTTISKTVYDDFSQGIDQRWTEFCLGAGSLSIVDSALRMAIPGVRQGEYVDAQIDDYGKLARADFPWRPPLQMEVRARSSLPAATSASTAESLEVLRGTAGFGFWNFPFSVRGDILMLPEAIWFFYASPPSNMELVPGIPGWGWKAQVVHSMRPGALLATVPTALSTGWGLLTNNTRPAARWLQRLSGAHEAVLNVEMTTWHIYRLEWYSNEAVFSVDGVEVLRVPQPPTRPLGFVAWLDNQYAVATPRGNLRFGTVSSGPEWFEMDWVRIES
;
A
#
# COMPACT_ATOMS: atom_id res chain seq x y z
N MET A 1 -14.24 26.99 -85.24
CA MET A 1 -12.93 26.60 -84.66
C MET A 1 -13.15 26.26 -83.24
N GLU A 2 -13.00 25.00 -83.02
CA GLU A 2 -13.33 24.23 -81.80
C GLU A 2 -12.45 24.62 -80.61
N THR A 3 -13.07 24.68 -79.48
CA THR A 3 -12.36 24.48 -78.21
C THR A 3 -13.18 23.60 -77.30
N THR A 4 -12.69 22.41 -77.12
CA THR A 4 -13.17 21.35 -76.28
C THR A 4 -12.97 21.66 -74.82
N GLY A 5 -14.07 21.61 -74.06
CA GLY A 5 -14.04 21.63 -72.61
C GLY A 5 -13.64 20.27 -72.04
N ARG A 6 -12.88 20.28 -70.96
CA ARG A 6 -12.54 19.13 -70.13
C ARG A 6 -13.00 19.43 -68.74
N GLU A 7 -13.92 18.62 -68.26
CA GLU A 7 -14.31 18.56 -66.88
C GLU A 7 -13.20 17.98 -66.00
N PRO A 8 -13.04 18.42 -64.74
CA PRO A 8 -12.19 17.75 -63.78
C PRO A 8 -13.00 16.71 -62.99
N ALA A 9 -12.45 15.53 -62.89
CA ALA A 9 -12.93 14.39 -62.13
C ALA A 9 -12.87 14.65 -60.62
N GLU A 10 -13.97 14.38 -59.93
CA GLU A 10 -14.06 14.28 -58.48
C GLU A 10 -13.29 13.02 -57.99
N ASN A 11 -12.24 13.24 -57.19
CA ASN A 11 -11.61 12.18 -56.41
C ASN A 11 -12.15 12.25 -55.00
N SER A 12 -13.11 11.39 -54.65
CA SER A 12 -13.49 11.10 -53.28
C SER A 12 -12.44 10.18 -52.65
N CYS A 13 -11.59 10.74 -51.79
CA CYS A 13 -10.76 9.96 -50.88
C CYS A 13 -11.55 9.62 -49.64
N ASP A 14 -12.02 8.38 -49.58
CA ASP A 14 -12.49 7.75 -48.33
C ASP A 14 -11.30 7.57 -47.37
N GLU A 15 -11.13 8.49 -46.43
CA GLU A 15 -10.29 8.29 -45.26
C GLU A 15 -10.96 7.26 -44.30
N LYS A 16 -10.66 6.00 -44.56
CA LYS A 16 -10.91 4.96 -43.54
C LYS A 16 -10.02 5.24 -42.32
N SER A 17 -10.64 5.80 -41.28
CA SER A 17 -10.09 5.89 -39.94
C SER A 17 -9.64 4.50 -39.46
N GLN A 18 -8.34 4.24 -39.56
CA GLN A 18 -7.68 3.13 -38.87
C GLN A 18 -7.66 3.49 -37.38
N ARG A 19 -8.68 3.09 -36.65
CA ARG A 19 -8.60 2.97 -35.19
C ARG A 19 -7.54 1.90 -34.89
N GLY A 20 -6.32 2.35 -34.63
CA GLY A 20 -5.26 1.49 -34.13
C GLY A 20 -5.72 0.82 -32.84
N ASN A 21 -5.90 -0.49 -32.92
CA ASN A 21 -6.12 -1.35 -31.77
C ASN A 21 -4.85 -1.25 -30.93
N LYS A 22 -4.84 -0.42 -29.86
CA LYS A 22 -3.78 -0.43 -28.87
C LYS A 22 -3.80 -1.79 -28.21
N THR A 23 -2.97 -2.69 -28.67
CA THR A 23 -2.66 -3.94 -27.97
C THR A 23 -2.14 -3.55 -26.59
N THR A 24 -2.96 -3.70 -25.57
CA THR A 24 -2.54 -3.55 -24.18
C THR A 24 -1.54 -4.67 -23.93
N ILE A 25 -0.27 -4.35 -23.83
CA ILE A 25 0.77 -5.32 -23.44
C ILE A 25 0.47 -5.62 -21.97
N SER A 26 0.01 -6.83 -21.68
CA SER A 26 -0.15 -7.32 -20.30
C SER A 26 1.22 -7.31 -19.64
N LYS A 27 1.32 -6.61 -18.50
CA LYS A 27 2.53 -6.59 -17.69
C LYS A 27 2.37 -7.64 -16.61
N THR A 28 3.25 -8.65 -16.62
CA THR A 28 3.28 -9.70 -15.61
C THR A 28 4.61 -9.64 -14.87
N VAL A 29 4.56 -9.65 -13.55
CA VAL A 29 5.67 -9.87 -12.65
C VAL A 29 5.41 -11.16 -11.90
N TYR A 30 6.36 -12.08 -11.91
CA TYR A 30 6.39 -13.26 -11.07
C TYR A 30 7.80 -13.42 -10.51
N ASP A 31 7.90 -13.61 -9.22
CA ASP A 31 9.16 -13.91 -8.54
C ASP A 31 8.89 -14.92 -7.43
N ASP A 32 9.59 -16.06 -7.47
CA ASP A 32 9.56 -17.12 -6.47
C ASP A 32 10.85 -17.16 -5.64
N PHE A 33 11.70 -16.14 -5.81
CA PHE A 33 12.97 -15.95 -5.11
C PHE A 33 13.95 -17.12 -5.20
N SER A 34 13.68 -18.12 -6.04
CA SER A 34 14.54 -19.32 -6.19
C SER A 34 15.93 -19.00 -6.76
N GLN A 35 16.05 -17.87 -7.46
CA GLN A 35 17.30 -17.38 -8.05
C GLN A 35 17.92 -16.19 -7.28
N GLY A 36 17.40 -15.89 -6.10
CA GLY A 36 17.73 -14.70 -5.32
C GLY A 36 16.73 -13.58 -5.50
N ILE A 37 17.03 -12.39 -5.02
CA ILE A 37 16.18 -11.19 -5.19
C ILE A 37 16.41 -10.64 -6.60
N ASP A 38 15.37 -10.60 -7.42
CA ASP A 38 15.44 -10.09 -8.80
C ASP A 38 15.79 -8.59 -8.79
N GLN A 39 16.60 -8.14 -9.77
CA GLN A 39 17.03 -6.74 -9.91
C GLN A 39 15.89 -5.72 -10.12
N ARG A 40 14.66 -6.17 -10.36
CA ARG A 40 13.46 -5.31 -10.41
C ARG A 40 13.11 -4.73 -9.06
N TRP A 41 13.51 -5.43 -7.99
CA TRP A 41 13.28 -4.99 -6.63
C TRP A 41 14.39 -4.05 -6.16
N THR A 42 14.00 -2.94 -5.60
CA THR A 42 14.90 -2.10 -4.82
C THR A 42 14.92 -2.66 -3.39
N GLU A 43 16.09 -3.09 -2.96
CA GLU A 43 16.31 -3.53 -1.58
C GLU A 43 16.55 -2.31 -0.69
N PHE A 44 15.86 -2.26 0.43
CA PHE A 44 16.06 -1.22 1.44
C PHE A 44 16.16 -1.86 2.82
N CYS A 45 17.30 -1.65 3.47
CA CYS A 45 17.55 -2.08 4.85
C CYS A 45 18.03 -0.89 5.67
N LEU A 46 17.42 -0.67 6.83
CA LEU A 46 17.85 0.36 7.78
C LEU A 46 18.13 -0.26 9.14
N GLY A 47 19.13 0.31 9.84
CA GLY A 47 19.58 -0.26 11.11
C GLY A 47 20.12 -1.68 10.91
N ALA A 48 19.64 -2.61 11.72
CA ALA A 48 20.02 -4.02 11.65
C ALA A 48 19.00 -4.89 10.86
N GLY A 49 18.09 -4.28 10.11
CA GLY A 49 17.19 -4.98 9.19
C GLY A 49 17.96 -5.70 8.09
N SER A 50 17.47 -6.84 7.66
CA SER A 50 18.15 -7.65 6.66
C SER A 50 17.17 -8.36 5.73
N LEU A 51 17.62 -8.57 4.49
CA LEU A 51 16.96 -9.36 3.46
C LEU A 51 17.82 -10.60 3.19
N SER A 52 17.19 -11.75 3.08
CA SER A 52 17.86 -13.00 2.75
C SER A 52 16.90 -13.96 2.06
N ILE A 53 17.45 -14.93 1.34
CA ILE A 53 16.67 -16.05 0.79
C ILE A 53 16.85 -17.25 1.71
N VAL A 54 15.74 -17.78 2.21
CA VAL A 54 15.69 -18.96 3.08
C VAL A 54 14.67 -19.92 2.52
N ASP A 55 15.10 -21.14 2.18
CA ASP A 55 14.24 -22.18 1.58
C ASP A 55 13.47 -21.67 0.35
N SER A 56 14.13 -20.90 -0.50
CA SER A 56 13.58 -20.23 -1.70
C SER A 56 12.51 -19.16 -1.40
N ALA A 57 12.37 -18.70 -0.15
CA ALA A 57 11.52 -17.59 0.22
C ALA A 57 12.34 -16.35 0.57
N LEU A 58 11.85 -15.19 0.19
CA LEU A 58 12.39 -13.91 0.65
C LEU A 58 12.05 -13.74 2.13
N ARG A 59 13.06 -13.59 2.96
CA ARG A 59 12.94 -13.26 4.39
C ARG A 59 13.38 -11.83 4.65
N MET A 60 12.46 -11.03 5.13
CA MET A 60 12.68 -9.73 5.76
C MET A 60 12.83 -9.97 7.25
N ALA A 61 13.96 -9.60 7.87
CA ALA A 61 14.23 -9.93 9.26
C ALA A 61 14.73 -8.74 10.06
N ILE A 62 14.30 -8.71 11.31
CA ILE A 62 14.73 -7.76 12.33
C ILE A 62 15.31 -8.59 13.48
N PRO A 63 16.56 -8.35 13.91
CA PRO A 63 17.11 -8.91 15.14
C PRO A 63 16.43 -8.27 16.35
N GLY A 64 16.65 -8.76 17.55
CA GLY A 64 16.16 -8.11 18.76
C GLY A 64 16.64 -6.66 18.83
N VAL A 65 15.70 -5.70 18.91
CA VAL A 65 15.97 -4.24 18.91
C VAL A 65 15.34 -3.56 20.12
N ARG A 66 15.96 -2.46 20.54
CA ARG A 66 15.46 -1.65 21.66
C ARG A 66 14.55 -0.54 21.15
N GLN A 67 13.66 -0.09 22.02
CA GLN A 67 12.87 1.10 21.73
C GLN A 67 13.78 2.31 21.49
N GLY A 68 13.47 3.10 20.45
CA GLY A 68 14.29 4.23 20.02
C GLY A 68 15.23 3.93 18.87
N GLU A 69 15.52 2.66 18.59
CA GLU A 69 16.26 2.21 17.41
C GLU A 69 15.23 1.92 16.28
N TYR A 70 15.39 2.55 15.13
CA TYR A 70 14.56 2.25 13.97
C TYR A 70 15.24 1.21 13.08
N VAL A 71 14.51 0.16 12.77
CA VAL A 71 14.97 -0.94 11.92
C VAL A 71 13.89 -1.24 10.89
N ASP A 72 14.31 -1.43 9.64
CA ASP A 72 13.45 -1.72 8.51
C ASP A 72 14.12 -2.69 7.53
N ALA A 73 13.36 -3.62 7.00
CA ALA A 73 13.74 -4.50 5.90
C ALA A 73 12.62 -4.51 4.87
N GLN A 74 12.90 -4.04 3.65
CA GLN A 74 11.90 -3.78 2.63
C GLN A 74 12.40 -4.14 1.24
N ILE A 75 11.50 -4.57 0.37
CA ILE A 75 11.64 -4.50 -1.09
C ILE A 75 10.56 -3.63 -1.69
N ASP A 76 10.88 -2.93 -2.77
CA ASP A 76 9.91 -2.17 -3.57
C ASP A 76 10.26 -2.18 -5.06
N ASP A 77 9.30 -1.84 -5.94
CA ASP A 77 9.49 -1.79 -7.39
C ASP A 77 9.44 -0.37 -7.96
N TYR A 78 9.39 0.62 -7.10
CA TYR A 78 9.35 2.03 -7.50
C TYR A 78 10.69 2.77 -7.27
N GLY A 79 11.54 2.29 -6.38
CA GLY A 79 12.91 2.80 -6.17
C GLY A 79 13.03 4.30 -6.25
N LYS A 80 13.67 4.76 -7.34
CA LYS A 80 13.92 6.19 -7.61
C LYS A 80 12.90 6.85 -8.54
N LEU A 81 11.84 6.14 -8.91
CA LEU A 81 10.82 6.67 -9.83
C LEU A 81 10.07 7.86 -9.20
N ALA A 82 9.66 8.80 -10.05
CA ALA A 82 8.68 9.79 -9.66
C ALA A 82 7.31 9.10 -9.45
N ARG A 83 6.49 9.58 -8.53
CA ARG A 83 5.16 8.97 -8.23
C ARG A 83 4.25 8.84 -9.46
N ALA A 84 4.34 9.77 -10.41
CA ALA A 84 3.57 9.70 -11.65
C ALA A 84 3.95 8.48 -12.52
N ASP A 85 5.15 7.96 -12.33
CA ASP A 85 5.74 6.85 -13.09
C ASP A 85 5.70 5.53 -12.33
N PHE A 86 5.02 5.48 -11.18
CA PHE A 86 4.86 4.24 -10.42
C PHE A 86 4.17 3.17 -11.27
N PRO A 87 4.60 1.90 -11.14
CA PRO A 87 4.33 0.90 -12.17
C PRO A 87 2.88 0.45 -12.31
N TRP A 88 2.04 0.59 -11.28
CA TRP A 88 0.78 -0.13 -11.19
C TRP A 88 -0.44 0.77 -11.16
N ARG A 89 -1.45 0.36 -11.92
CA ARG A 89 -2.80 0.97 -11.97
C ARG A 89 -3.83 -0.13 -12.20
N PRO A 90 -5.10 0.07 -11.81
CA PRO A 90 -6.14 -0.88 -12.18
C PRO A 90 -6.38 -0.88 -13.71
N PRO A 91 -6.81 -2.01 -14.33
CA PRO A 91 -7.08 -3.28 -13.65
C PRO A 91 -5.80 -4.08 -13.41
N LEU A 92 -5.68 -4.71 -12.25
CA LEU A 92 -4.63 -5.68 -11.97
C LEU A 92 -5.07 -6.73 -10.95
N GLN A 93 -4.33 -7.83 -10.91
CA GLN A 93 -4.40 -8.84 -9.89
C GLN A 93 -3.03 -9.00 -9.24
N MET A 94 -3.00 -9.11 -7.92
CA MET A 94 -1.82 -9.47 -7.14
C MET A 94 -2.11 -10.72 -6.32
N GLU A 95 -1.17 -11.65 -6.31
CA GLU A 95 -1.16 -12.77 -5.38
C GLU A 95 0.21 -12.82 -4.69
N VAL A 96 0.19 -13.07 -3.39
CA VAL A 96 1.38 -13.25 -2.56
C VAL A 96 1.17 -14.42 -1.64
N ARG A 97 2.16 -15.32 -1.53
CA ARG A 97 2.20 -16.35 -0.51
C ARG A 97 3.17 -15.93 0.59
N ALA A 98 2.64 -15.70 1.80
CA ALA A 98 3.42 -15.11 2.89
C ALA A 98 3.08 -15.72 4.25
N ARG A 99 4.04 -15.58 5.20
CA ARG A 99 3.88 -15.90 6.63
C ARG A 99 4.82 -15.04 7.48
N SER A 100 4.64 -15.08 8.80
CA SER A 100 5.51 -14.41 9.77
C SER A 100 6.05 -15.38 10.81
N SER A 101 7.08 -14.94 11.54
CA SER A 101 7.68 -15.72 12.65
C SER A 101 6.79 -15.80 13.88
N LEU A 102 5.91 -14.82 14.06
CA LEU A 102 5.08 -14.68 15.26
C LEU A 102 3.63 -14.36 14.85
N PRO A 103 2.65 -14.72 15.67
CA PRO A 103 1.25 -14.45 15.39
C PRO A 103 0.92 -12.96 15.43
N ALA A 104 -0.23 -12.62 14.85
CA ALA A 104 -0.78 -11.28 14.96
C ALA A 104 -1.18 -10.94 16.41
N ALA A 105 -1.05 -9.66 16.75
CA ALA A 105 -1.57 -9.15 18.01
C ALA A 105 -3.10 -9.29 18.06
N THR A 106 -3.60 -9.72 19.22
CA THR A 106 -5.03 -9.84 19.51
C THR A 106 -5.42 -8.87 20.63
N SER A 107 -6.70 -8.80 20.95
CA SER A 107 -7.20 -7.98 22.08
C SER A 107 -6.60 -8.38 23.44
N ALA A 108 -6.08 -9.59 23.56
CA ALA A 108 -5.40 -10.08 24.76
C ALA A 108 -3.91 -9.68 24.82
N SER A 109 -3.32 -9.25 23.71
CA SER A 109 -1.91 -8.88 23.65
C SER A 109 -1.69 -7.52 24.33
N THR A 110 -0.66 -7.43 25.16
CA THR A 110 -0.21 -6.16 25.72
C THR A 110 0.73 -5.44 24.75
N ALA A 111 0.91 -4.13 24.96
CA ALA A 111 1.85 -3.33 24.17
C ALA A 111 3.33 -3.78 24.30
N GLU A 112 3.64 -4.61 25.28
CA GLU A 112 5.00 -5.10 25.58
C GLU A 112 5.18 -6.59 25.28
N SER A 113 4.12 -7.30 24.82
CA SER A 113 4.21 -8.72 24.52
C SER A 113 5.18 -8.97 23.36
N LEU A 114 6.17 -9.83 23.60
CA LEU A 114 7.11 -10.34 22.59
C LEU A 114 6.64 -11.66 21.95
N GLU A 115 5.45 -12.12 22.29
CA GLU A 115 4.85 -13.34 21.73
C GLU A 115 4.06 -13.07 20.45
N VAL A 116 4.00 -11.82 20.01
CA VAL A 116 3.36 -11.37 18.77
C VAL A 116 4.35 -10.59 17.92
N LEU A 117 4.15 -10.58 16.61
CA LEU A 117 4.95 -9.76 15.69
C LEU A 117 4.90 -8.29 16.15
N ARG A 118 6.06 -7.60 16.15
CA ARG A 118 6.17 -6.23 16.67
C ARG A 118 6.35 -5.24 15.53
N GLY A 119 5.86 -4.00 15.74
CA GLY A 119 5.94 -2.96 14.70
C GLY A 119 4.90 -3.11 13.62
N THR A 120 5.31 -2.95 12.36
CA THR A 120 4.44 -3.10 11.19
C THR A 120 5.05 -4.04 10.16
N ALA A 121 4.19 -4.72 9.40
CA ALA A 121 4.57 -5.58 8.30
C ALA A 121 3.46 -5.59 7.25
N GLY A 122 3.81 -5.99 6.04
CA GLY A 122 2.80 -6.16 5.00
C GLY A 122 3.34 -6.14 3.60
N PHE A 123 2.40 -6.12 2.65
CA PHE A 123 2.69 -6.00 1.22
C PHE A 123 1.47 -5.48 0.47
N GLY A 124 1.72 -4.84 -0.67
CA GLY A 124 0.71 -4.29 -1.56
C GLY A 124 1.17 -3.00 -2.22
N PHE A 125 0.24 -2.12 -2.50
CA PHE A 125 0.52 -0.93 -3.31
C PHE A 125 0.28 0.36 -2.52
N TRP A 126 1.19 1.34 -2.67
CA TRP A 126 1.05 2.64 -2.05
C TRP A 126 1.69 3.77 -2.88
N ASN A 127 1.40 5.02 -2.51
CA ASN A 127 1.95 6.19 -3.19
C ASN A 127 3.22 6.75 -2.55
N PHE A 128 3.82 6.05 -1.57
CA PHE A 128 4.99 6.50 -0.81
C PHE A 128 4.88 7.98 -0.40
N PRO A 129 3.96 8.35 0.51
CA PRO A 129 3.64 9.75 0.83
C PRO A 129 4.78 10.49 1.54
N PHE A 130 5.76 9.77 2.10
CA PHE A 130 6.86 10.29 2.92
C PHE A 130 8.15 10.58 2.15
N SER A 131 8.09 10.65 0.80
CA SER A 131 9.30 10.93 0.00
C SER A 131 9.98 12.23 0.45
N VAL A 132 11.25 12.13 0.86
CA VAL A 132 12.10 13.27 1.25
C VAL A 132 12.77 13.97 0.06
N ARG A 133 12.43 13.59 -1.18
CA ARG A 133 13.10 14.06 -2.41
C ARG A 133 12.55 15.37 -2.97
N GLY A 134 11.96 16.23 -2.14
CA GLY A 134 11.42 17.52 -2.59
C GLY A 134 10.04 17.41 -3.26
N ASP A 135 9.45 16.23 -3.31
CA ASP A 135 8.08 16.05 -3.75
C ASP A 135 7.12 16.65 -2.72
N ILE A 136 6.01 17.19 -3.20
CA ILE A 136 4.94 17.70 -2.36
C ILE A 136 4.47 16.58 -1.44
N LEU A 137 4.37 16.85 -0.14
CA LEU A 137 3.76 15.95 0.82
C LEU A 137 2.35 15.60 0.34
N MET A 138 2.11 14.34 0.03
CA MET A 138 0.82 13.85 -0.46
C MET A 138 0.07 13.14 0.67
N LEU A 139 -1.26 13.18 0.58
CA LEU A 139 -2.08 12.34 1.44
C LEU A 139 -1.87 10.86 1.05
N PRO A 140 -1.85 9.94 2.03
CA PRO A 140 -1.59 8.54 1.77
C PRO A 140 -2.68 7.90 0.91
N GLU A 141 -2.25 7.13 -0.07
CA GLU A 141 -3.06 6.19 -0.83
C GLU A 141 -2.41 4.83 -0.76
N ALA A 142 -3.17 3.83 -0.37
CA ALA A 142 -2.69 2.46 -0.28
C ALA A 142 -3.82 1.45 -0.52
N ILE A 143 -3.44 0.29 -1.01
CA ILE A 143 -4.27 -0.88 -1.21
C ILE A 143 -3.41 -2.11 -0.93
N TRP A 144 -3.53 -2.68 0.28
CA TRP A 144 -2.54 -3.61 0.81
C TRP A 144 -3.09 -4.56 1.88
N PHE A 145 -2.32 -5.58 2.18
CA PHE A 145 -2.41 -6.33 3.41
C PHE A 145 -1.42 -5.73 4.40
N PHE A 146 -1.92 -5.29 5.54
CA PHE A 146 -1.19 -4.46 6.49
C PHE A 146 -1.34 -5.00 7.92
N TYR A 147 -0.22 -5.15 8.60
CA TYR A 147 -0.14 -5.49 10.01
C TYR A 147 0.37 -4.32 10.83
N ALA A 148 -0.16 -4.16 12.03
CA ALA A 148 0.41 -3.32 13.06
C ALA A 148 0.22 -3.96 14.44
N SER A 149 1.27 -3.90 15.27
CA SER A 149 1.17 -4.32 16.68
C SER A 149 0.77 -3.16 17.58
N PRO A 150 0.22 -3.41 18.79
CA PRO A 150 0.22 -2.40 19.84
C PRO A 150 1.66 -1.89 20.12
N PRO A 151 1.89 -0.61 20.44
CA PRO A 151 0.90 0.42 20.76
C PRO A 151 0.28 1.13 19.55
N SER A 152 0.48 0.65 18.32
CA SER A 152 -0.22 1.21 17.16
C SER A 152 -1.71 1.26 17.42
N ASN A 153 -2.32 2.37 17.08
CA ASN A 153 -3.76 2.55 17.12
C ASN A 153 -4.19 3.55 16.05
N MET A 154 -4.26 3.07 14.81
CA MET A 154 -4.80 3.82 13.68
C MET A 154 -6.22 3.34 13.43
N GLU A 155 -7.17 3.82 14.23
CA GLU A 155 -8.59 3.53 14.07
C GLU A 155 -9.15 4.35 12.89
N LEU A 156 -8.80 3.95 11.67
CA LEU A 156 -9.22 4.64 10.45
C LEU A 156 -10.70 4.39 10.14
N VAL A 157 -11.20 3.23 10.53
CA VAL A 157 -12.61 2.84 10.41
C VAL A 157 -13.18 2.65 11.83
N PRO A 158 -14.25 3.36 12.21
CA PRO A 158 -14.86 3.20 13.52
C PRO A 158 -15.25 1.76 13.83
N GLY A 159 -14.85 1.27 15.00
CA GLY A 159 -15.16 -0.09 15.47
C GLY A 159 -14.21 -1.18 14.96
N ILE A 160 -13.25 -0.84 14.13
CA ILE A 160 -12.18 -1.76 13.74
C ILE A 160 -10.92 -1.43 14.56
N PRO A 161 -10.29 -2.41 15.22
CA PRO A 161 -9.08 -2.17 16.01
C PRO A 161 -8.00 -1.47 15.17
N GLY A 162 -7.29 -0.52 15.76
CA GLY A 162 -6.18 0.18 15.10
C GLY A 162 -4.91 -0.65 14.96
N TRP A 163 -4.93 -1.93 15.28
CA TRP A 163 -3.85 -2.92 15.17
C TRP A 163 -4.38 -4.25 14.60
N GLY A 164 -3.49 -5.23 14.44
CA GLY A 164 -3.81 -6.55 13.92
C GLY A 164 -3.49 -6.68 12.44
N TRP A 165 -3.71 -7.87 11.89
CA TRP A 165 -3.54 -8.17 10.48
C TRP A 165 -4.81 -7.82 9.71
N LYS A 166 -4.70 -7.05 8.62
CA LYS A 166 -5.85 -6.48 7.92
C LYS A 166 -5.68 -6.49 6.40
N ALA A 167 -6.79 -6.64 5.69
CA ALA A 167 -6.94 -6.10 4.36
C ALA A 167 -7.37 -4.62 4.50
N GLN A 168 -6.72 -3.71 3.77
CA GLN A 168 -6.93 -2.27 3.97
C GLN A 168 -6.82 -1.50 2.65
N VAL A 169 -7.73 -0.56 2.46
CA VAL A 169 -7.63 0.50 1.44
C VAL A 169 -7.63 1.85 2.13
N VAL A 170 -6.69 2.71 1.76
CA VAL A 170 -6.65 4.12 2.14
C VAL A 170 -6.74 4.95 0.87
N HIS A 171 -7.77 5.77 0.74
CA HIS A 171 -8.02 6.59 -0.45
C HIS A 171 -8.26 8.06 -0.07
N SER A 172 -7.22 8.72 0.41
CA SER A 172 -7.30 10.10 0.93
C SER A 172 -7.40 11.16 -0.17
N MET A 173 -7.17 10.81 -1.43
CA MET A 173 -7.17 11.73 -2.58
C MET A 173 -8.50 11.75 -3.34
N ARG A 174 -9.62 11.38 -2.71
CA ARG A 174 -10.95 11.45 -3.35
C ARG A 174 -11.27 12.88 -3.80
N PRO A 175 -12.00 13.07 -4.92
CA PRO A 175 -12.34 14.40 -5.42
C PRO A 175 -13.00 15.33 -4.39
N GLY A 176 -13.82 14.78 -3.50
CA GLY A 176 -14.44 15.53 -2.40
C GLY A 176 -13.50 15.88 -1.24
N ALA A 177 -12.38 15.15 -1.08
CA ALA A 177 -11.40 15.40 -0.03
C ALA A 177 -10.59 16.68 -0.30
N LEU A 178 -10.30 16.97 -1.56
CA LEU A 178 -9.55 18.18 -1.96
C LEU A 178 -10.31 19.47 -1.62
N LEU A 179 -11.64 19.48 -1.73
CA LEU A 179 -12.47 20.65 -1.35
C LEU A 179 -12.46 20.88 0.17
N ALA A 180 -12.18 19.84 0.94
CA ALA A 180 -12.16 19.90 2.39
C ALA A 180 -10.75 20.21 2.97
N THR A 181 -9.69 20.33 2.15
CA THR A 181 -8.32 20.59 2.61
C THR A 181 -8.12 22.01 3.14
N VAL A 182 -8.84 23.00 2.61
CA VAL A 182 -8.73 24.42 3.03
C VAL A 182 -9.22 24.63 4.48
N PRO A 183 -10.39 24.13 4.89
CA PRO A 183 -10.82 24.21 6.29
C PRO A 183 -9.87 23.52 7.27
N THR A 184 -9.15 22.48 6.80
CA THR A 184 -8.25 21.68 7.64
C THR A 184 -6.93 22.38 7.90
N ALA A 185 -6.32 22.98 6.90
CA ALA A 185 -5.10 23.75 7.10
C ALA A 185 -5.35 24.84 8.16
N LEU A 186 -6.52 25.48 8.12
CA LEU A 186 -6.93 26.46 9.13
C LEU A 186 -7.20 25.83 10.50
N SER A 187 -7.89 24.68 10.55
CA SER A 187 -8.20 24.01 11.83
C SER A 187 -6.97 23.33 12.45
N THR A 188 -6.03 22.83 11.64
CA THR A 188 -4.75 22.28 12.11
C THR A 188 -3.86 23.39 12.64
N GLY A 189 -3.77 24.52 11.94
CA GLY A 189 -3.05 25.72 12.42
C GLY A 189 -3.63 26.23 13.75
N TRP A 190 -4.94 26.31 13.87
CA TRP A 190 -5.63 26.66 15.12
C TRP A 190 -5.44 25.59 16.22
N GLY A 191 -5.48 24.30 15.86
CA GLY A 191 -5.25 23.19 16.78
C GLY A 191 -3.83 23.16 17.35
N LEU A 192 -2.82 23.48 16.54
CA LEU A 192 -1.43 23.61 16.98
C LEU A 192 -1.26 24.80 17.93
N LEU A 193 -1.93 25.93 17.66
CA LEU A 193 -1.91 27.13 18.52
C LEU A 193 -2.66 26.92 19.85
N THR A 194 -3.73 26.10 19.86
CA THR A 194 -4.57 25.86 21.03
C THR A 194 -4.29 24.54 21.74
N ASN A 195 -3.28 23.78 21.28
CA ASN A 195 -2.98 22.43 21.76
C ASN A 195 -4.17 21.44 21.69
N ASN A 196 -5.12 21.70 20.76
CA ASN A 196 -6.32 20.88 20.55
C ASN A 196 -6.34 20.30 19.12
N THR A 197 -5.73 19.14 18.94
CA THR A 197 -5.64 18.44 17.64
C THR A 197 -6.85 17.55 17.33
N ARG A 198 -7.84 17.46 18.23
CA ARG A 198 -9.03 16.60 18.09
C ARG A 198 -9.86 16.85 16.84
N PRO A 199 -10.14 18.11 16.42
CA PRO A 199 -10.88 18.36 15.20
C PRO A 199 -10.12 17.89 13.95
N ALA A 200 -8.80 18.11 13.92
CA ALA A 200 -7.95 17.70 12.79
C ALA A 200 -7.88 16.18 12.65
N ALA A 201 -7.77 15.42 13.74
CA ALA A 201 -7.72 13.96 13.72
C ALA A 201 -9.05 13.34 13.24
N ARG A 202 -10.20 13.80 13.72
CA ARG A 202 -11.53 13.34 13.25
C ARG A 202 -11.74 13.63 11.77
N TRP A 203 -11.19 14.73 11.33
CA TRP A 203 -11.33 15.16 9.96
C TRP A 203 -10.43 14.33 9.04
N LEU A 204 -9.16 14.06 9.41
CA LEU A 204 -8.26 13.15 8.72
C LEU A 204 -8.89 11.76 8.55
N GLN A 205 -9.56 11.22 9.56
CA GLN A 205 -10.29 9.96 9.46
C GLN A 205 -11.41 10.01 8.41
N ARG A 206 -12.22 11.07 8.40
CA ARG A 206 -13.29 11.23 7.40
C ARG A 206 -12.76 11.38 5.98
N LEU A 207 -11.57 11.97 5.84
CA LEU A 207 -10.90 12.13 4.55
C LEU A 207 -10.14 10.90 4.10
N SER A 208 -9.71 10.06 5.02
CA SER A 208 -8.88 8.89 4.69
C SER A 208 -9.57 7.95 3.71
N GLY A 209 -10.91 8.01 3.61
CA GLY A 209 -11.66 7.09 2.76
C GLY A 209 -11.24 5.64 2.99
N ALA A 210 -10.91 5.31 4.25
CA ALA A 210 -10.38 4.02 4.61
C ALA A 210 -11.48 2.96 4.66
N HIS A 211 -11.12 1.77 4.19
CA HIS A 211 -11.89 0.54 4.35
C HIS A 211 -10.96 -0.53 4.89
N GLU A 212 -11.38 -1.25 5.89
CA GLU A 212 -10.55 -2.26 6.56
C GLU A 212 -11.38 -3.49 6.91
N ALA A 213 -10.73 -4.65 6.89
CA ALA A 213 -11.23 -5.87 7.50
C ALA A 213 -10.10 -6.56 8.26
N VAL A 214 -10.36 -6.95 9.51
CA VAL A 214 -9.43 -7.76 10.29
C VAL A 214 -9.41 -9.18 9.74
N LEU A 215 -8.23 -9.71 9.53
CA LEU A 215 -8.01 -11.07 9.04
C LEU A 215 -7.82 -12.01 10.24
N ASN A 216 -8.68 -13.00 10.33
CA ASN A 216 -8.61 -14.04 11.36
C ASN A 216 -7.88 -15.29 10.80
N VAL A 217 -6.64 -15.09 10.36
CA VAL A 217 -5.77 -16.16 9.86
C VAL A 217 -4.53 -16.29 10.73
N GLU A 218 -3.99 -17.50 10.81
CA GLU A 218 -2.75 -17.76 11.56
C GLU A 218 -1.54 -17.27 10.74
N MET A 219 -1.01 -16.08 11.08
CA MET A 219 0.09 -15.48 10.32
C MET A 219 1.36 -16.32 10.28
N THR A 220 1.55 -17.26 11.22
CA THR A 220 2.75 -18.12 11.28
C THR A 220 2.73 -19.26 10.26
N THR A 221 1.62 -19.46 9.57
CA THR A 221 1.47 -20.45 8.50
C THR A 221 1.39 -19.78 7.14
N TRP A 222 1.73 -20.53 6.08
CA TRP A 222 1.64 -20.03 4.72
C TRP A 222 0.20 -19.84 4.29
N HIS A 223 -0.14 -18.63 3.84
CA HIS A 223 -1.43 -18.28 3.23
C HIS A 223 -1.21 -17.63 1.87
N ILE A 224 -2.18 -17.78 0.97
CA ILE A 224 -2.23 -17.07 -0.31
C ILE A 224 -3.16 -15.88 -0.15
N TYR A 225 -2.58 -14.70 -0.28
CA TYR A 225 -3.28 -13.43 -0.23
C TYR A 225 -3.48 -12.92 -1.65
N ARG A 226 -4.72 -12.63 -2.03
CA ARG A 226 -5.05 -12.14 -3.36
C ARG A 226 -5.76 -10.79 -3.27
N LEU A 227 -5.38 -9.89 -4.18
CA LEU A 227 -6.02 -8.63 -4.45
C LEU A 227 -6.40 -8.58 -5.92
N GLU A 228 -7.69 -8.36 -6.20
CA GLU A 228 -8.20 -7.98 -7.51
C GLU A 228 -8.55 -6.49 -7.46
N TRP A 229 -7.80 -5.68 -8.18
CA TRP A 229 -7.95 -4.22 -8.15
C TRP A 229 -8.45 -3.73 -9.50
N TYR A 230 -9.72 -3.36 -9.53
CA TYR A 230 -10.39 -2.74 -10.68
C TYR A 230 -10.62 -1.25 -10.42
N SER A 231 -11.00 -0.49 -11.46
CA SER A 231 -11.25 0.94 -11.33
C SER A 231 -12.51 1.27 -10.49
N ASN A 232 -13.46 0.35 -10.43
CA ASN A 232 -14.74 0.51 -9.72
C ASN A 232 -14.78 -0.23 -8.39
N GLU A 233 -13.95 -1.23 -8.19
CA GLU A 233 -13.89 -2.00 -6.95
C GLU A 233 -12.53 -2.65 -6.72
N ALA A 234 -12.25 -3.00 -5.47
CA ALA A 234 -11.14 -3.87 -5.09
C ALA A 234 -11.67 -5.00 -4.21
N VAL A 235 -11.20 -6.22 -4.48
CA VAL A 235 -11.59 -7.42 -3.76
C VAL A 235 -10.35 -8.07 -3.17
N PHE A 236 -10.36 -8.30 -1.86
CA PHE A 236 -9.32 -9.01 -1.15
C PHE A 236 -9.82 -10.39 -0.76
N SER A 237 -8.98 -11.40 -0.93
CA SER A 237 -9.24 -12.75 -0.45
C SER A 237 -8.00 -13.37 0.18
N VAL A 238 -8.21 -14.32 1.08
CA VAL A 238 -7.16 -15.14 1.68
C VAL A 238 -7.57 -16.60 1.50
N ASP A 239 -6.68 -17.39 0.92
CA ASP A 239 -6.92 -18.82 0.56
C ASP A 239 -8.23 -19.01 -0.22
N GLY A 240 -8.53 -18.08 -1.11
CA GLY A 240 -9.73 -18.10 -1.94
C GLY A 240 -11.01 -17.63 -1.28
N VAL A 241 -10.97 -17.23 0.01
CA VAL A 241 -12.12 -16.69 0.73
C VAL A 241 -12.09 -15.16 0.70
N GLU A 242 -13.15 -14.53 0.17
CA GLU A 242 -13.28 -13.06 0.18
C GLU A 242 -13.35 -12.53 1.62
N VAL A 243 -12.51 -11.54 1.92
CA VAL A 243 -12.40 -10.93 3.26
C VAL A 243 -12.77 -9.44 3.27
N LEU A 244 -12.62 -8.76 2.13
CA LEU A 244 -12.98 -7.35 2.01
C LEU A 244 -13.31 -7.02 0.55
N ARG A 245 -14.38 -6.25 0.36
CA ARG A 245 -14.74 -5.64 -0.94
C ARG A 245 -14.91 -4.13 -0.75
N VAL A 246 -14.21 -3.36 -1.56
CA VAL A 246 -14.17 -1.90 -1.45
C VAL A 246 -14.63 -1.27 -2.76
N PRO A 247 -15.68 -0.44 -2.76
CA PRO A 247 -16.05 0.33 -3.93
C PRO A 247 -15.11 1.52 -4.15
N GLN A 248 -14.87 1.86 -5.41
CA GLN A 248 -14.10 3.04 -5.82
C GLN A 248 -12.72 3.15 -5.12
N PRO A 249 -11.83 2.15 -5.27
CA PRO A 249 -10.48 2.21 -4.73
C PRO A 249 -9.63 3.31 -5.43
N PRO A 250 -8.40 3.59 -4.96
CA PRO A 250 -7.46 4.43 -5.69
C PRO A 250 -7.30 3.98 -7.15
N THR A 251 -7.16 4.95 -8.08
CA THR A 251 -6.91 4.66 -9.51
C THR A 251 -5.64 5.31 -10.03
N ARG A 252 -4.93 6.05 -9.17
CA ARG A 252 -3.63 6.66 -9.48
C ARG A 252 -2.52 5.61 -9.48
N PRO A 253 -1.36 5.91 -10.09
CA PRO A 253 -0.22 5.01 -10.05
C PRO A 253 0.22 4.78 -8.61
N LEU A 254 0.43 3.52 -8.27
CA LEU A 254 0.99 3.08 -6.99
C LEU A 254 2.18 2.15 -7.26
N GLY A 255 3.10 2.06 -6.30
CA GLY A 255 4.22 1.14 -6.34
C GLY A 255 3.99 -0.04 -5.39
N PHE A 256 4.50 -1.21 -5.75
CA PHE A 256 4.49 -2.37 -4.86
C PHE A 256 5.55 -2.21 -3.79
N VAL A 257 5.21 -2.61 -2.58
CA VAL A 257 6.12 -2.67 -1.43
C VAL A 257 5.81 -3.91 -0.60
N ALA A 258 6.86 -4.53 -0.05
CA ALA A 258 6.75 -5.51 1.03
C ALA A 258 7.77 -5.15 2.10
N TRP A 259 7.38 -5.21 3.38
CA TRP A 259 8.23 -4.72 4.47
C TRP A 259 7.98 -5.40 5.81
N LEU A 260 8.97 -5.29 6.68
CA LEU A 260 8.90 -5.50 8.11
C LEU A 260 9.69 -4.40 8.81
N ASP A 261 9.06 -3.65 9.72
CA ASP A 261 9.71 -2.62 10.52
C ASP A 261 9.22 -2.62 11.96
N ASN A 262 9.94 -1.93 12.85
CA ASN A 262 9.57 -1.80 14.25
C ASN A 262 8.86 -0.47 14.58
N GLN A 263 8.21 0.16 13.62
CA GLN A 263 7.47 1.40 13.85
C GLN A 263 6.10 1.16 14.50
N TYR A 264 5.61 2.20 15.15
CA TYR A 264 4.20 2.31 15.52
C TYR A 264 3.66 3.70 15.18
N ALA A 265 2.36 3.74 14.90
CA ALA A 265 1.61 4.97 14.72
C ALA A 265 0.33 4.95 15.55
N VAL A 266 0.07 6.05 16.25
CA VAL A 266 -1.18 6.29 16.95
C VAL A 266 -1.85 7.50 16.30
N ALA A 267 -3.02 7.30 15.73
CA ALA A 267 -3.84 8.36 15.15
C ALA A 267 -5.31 8.10 15.51
N THR A 268 -5.71 8.56 16.70
CA THR A 268 -7.07 8.28 17.20
C THR A 268 -8.02 9.45 16.95
N PRO A 269 -9.34 9.20 16.87
CA PRO A 269 -10.37 10.25 16.78
C PRO A 269 -10.33 11.26 17.94
N ARG A 270 -9.67 10.89 19.04
CA ARG A 270 -9.51 11.73 20.23
C ARG A 270 -8.38 12.75 20.10
N GLY A 271 -7.67 12.77 18.95
CA GLY A 271 -6.64 13.74 18.63
C GLY A 271 -5.24 13.36 19.08
N ASN A 272 -5.02 12.12 19.50
CA ASN A 272 -3.67 11.64 19.81
C ASN A 272 -2.96 11.31 18.50
N LEU A 273 -1.85 12.01 18.22
CA LEU A 273 -0.95 11.70 17.13
C LEU A 273 0.43 11.42 17.73
N ARG A 274 0.90 10.18 17.60
CA ARG A 274 2.23 9.76 18.06
C ARG A 274 2.83 8.77 17.07
N PHE A 275 4.11 8.87 16.86
CA PHE A 275 4.92 7.95 16.07
C PHE A 275 6.15 7.58 16.88
N GLY A 276 6.68 6.41 16.65
CA GLY A 276 7.90 5.96 17.28
C GLY A 276 8.22 4.51 16.92
N THR A 277 9.13 3.93 17.67
CA THR A 277 9.56 2.54 17.49
C THR A 277 9.22 1.71 18.73
N VAL A 278 9.00 0.42 18.51
CA VAL A 278 8.82 -0.57 19.59
C VAL A 278 10.09 -1.41 19.74
N SER A 279 10.30 -1.95 20.94
CA SER A 279 11.27 -3.04 21.11
C SER A 279 10.69 -4.33 20.53
N SER A 280 11.54 -5.15 19.93
CA SER A 280 11.19 -6.49 19.47
C SER A 280 12.24 -7.51 19.85
N GLY A 281 11.83 -8.78 19.91
CA GLY A 281 12.74 -9.92 19.81
C GLY A 281 13.19 -10.12 18.36
N PRO A 282 13.97 -11.18 18.08
CA PRO A 282 14.22 -11.58 16.70
C PRO A 282 12.92 -12.01 16.02
N GLU A 283 12.62 -11.39 14.88
CA GLU A 283 11.41 -11.66 14.14
C GLU A 283 11.64 -11.51 12.63
N TRP A 284 10.77 -12.13 11.85
CA TRP A 284 10.83 -12.08 10.40
C TRP A 284 9.44 -12.16 9.78
N PHE A 285 9.36 -11.67 8.54
CA PHE A 285 8.24 -11.83 7.62
C PHE A 285 8.77 -12.45 6.33
N GLU A 286 8.13 -13.50 5.85
CA GLU A 286 8.54 -14.25 4.66
C GLU A 286 7.52 -14.17 3.54
N MET A 287 8.03 -14.08 2.31
CA MET A 287 7.29 -14.16 1.07
C MET A 287 7.88 -15.28 0.21
N ASP A 288 7.09 -16.31 -0.05
CA ASP A 288 7.48 -17.45 -0.88
C ASP A 288 7.48 -17.09 -2.36
N TRP A 289 6.45 -16.38 -2.78
CA TRP A 289 6.37 -15.84 -4.13
C TRP A 289 5.41 -14.63 -4.18
N VAL A 290 5.60 -13.83 -5.21
CA VAL A 290 4.71 -12.73 -5.60
C VAL A 290 4.40 -12.81 -7.09
N ARG A 291 3.11 -12.62 -7.44
CA ARG A 291 2.62 -12.49 -8.80
C ARG A 291 1.78 -11.23 -8.93
N ILE A 292 2.06 -10.41 -9.94
CA ILE A 292 1.28 -9.22 -10.27
C ILE A 292 1.02 -9.23 -11.77
N GLU A 293 -0.24 -9.15 -12.18
CA GLU A 293 -0.71 -9.20 -13.55
C GLU A 293 -1.63 -8.01 -13.83
N SER A 294 -1.36 -7.26 -14.92
CA SER A 294 -2.13 -6.07 -15.30
C SER A 294 -2.51 -6.05 -16.78
#